data_485c91d954e8fbbd59d74b8d177c208c
#
_entry.id   485c91d954e8fbbd59d74b8d177c208c
#
_cell.length_a   1.000
_cell.length_b   1.000
_cell.length_c   1.000
_cell.angle_alpha   90.00
_cell.angle_beta   90.00
_cell.angle_gamma   90.00
#
_symmetry.space_group_name_H-M   'P 1'
#
loop_
_entity.id
_entity.type
_entity.pdbx_description
1 polymer ?
#
loop_
_entity_poly.entity_id
_entity_poly.type
_entity_poly.pdbx_seq_one_letter_code
_entity_poly.pdbx_strand_id
1 'polypeptide(L)'
;MMVKQFDHTLDVTVSVVLNLDARLPSGMARPLMETCFSMTRGVCEMLEEKRIQYAFCTNARAAGQTGPWEFVSDGLGGAHLSTILEGLGRAACQATRSRDTLLDDVRRRAESGRAHIILTPGREDISPAQVRALSNYTGAKVLVVSAEEVTAP
;
A
#
# COMPACT_ATOMS: atom_id res chain seq x y z
N MET A 1 32.38 -13.69 3.58
CA MET A 1 32.15 -13.68 2.16
C MET A 1 30.74 -13.93 1.83
N MET A 2 30.23 -15.03 2.20
CA MET A 2 28.84 -15.36 1.95
C MET A 2 27.87 -14.45 2.66
N VAL A 3 28.32 -13.87 3.71
CA VAL A 3 27.56 -12.94 4.51
C VAL A 3 27.01 -11.81 3.66
N LYS A 4 27.75 -11.36 2.66
CA LYS A 4 27.32 -10.24 1.84
C LYS A 4 26.13 -10.55 0.97
N GLN A 5 25.99 -11.79 0.56
CA GLN A 5 24.83 -12.19 -0.23
C GLN A 5 23.56 -12.18 0.60
N PHE A 6 23.68 -12.55 1.86
CA PHE A 6 22.53 -12.48 2.77
C PHE A 6 22.10 -11.05 3.01
N ASP A 7 23.09 -10.16 3.09
CA ASP A 7 22.78 -8.74 3.30
C ASP A 7 21.94 -8.19 2.16
N HIS A 8 22.23 -8.58 0.93
CA HIS A 8 21.44 -8.13 -0.22
C HIS A 8 19.98 -8.54 -0.12
N THR A 9 19.73 -9.75 0.37
CA THR A 9 18.36 -10.21 0.53
C THR A 9 17.63 -9.45 1.62
N LEU A 10 18.35 -9.03 2.65
CA LEU A 10 17.77 -8.30 3.77
C LEU A 10 17.49 -6.83 3.44
N ASP A 11 18.04 -6.34 2.35
CA ASP A 11 17.87 -4.95 1.95
C ASP A 11 16.62 -4.72 1.11
N VAL A 12 15.81 -5.75 0.91
CA VAL A 12 14.57 -5.59 0.17
C VAL A 12 13.62 -4.68 0.97
N THR A 13 13.08 -3.69 0.29
CA THR A 13 12.08 -2.80 0.86
C THR A 13 10.81 -2.87 0.03
N VAL A 14 9.69 -2.62 0.68
CA VAL A 14 8.37 -2.71 0.06
C VAL A 14 7.60 -1.44 0.37
N SER A 15 6.86 -0.94 -0.61
CA SER A 15 5.88 0.11 -0.37
C SER A 15 4.49 -0.51 -0.37
N VAL A 16 3.76 -0.29 0.70
CA VAL A 16 2.35 -0.70 0.81
C VAL A 16 1.51 0.50 0.42
N VAL A 17 0.72 0.36 -0.63
CA VAL A 17 -0.08 1.46 -1.19
C VAL A 17 -1.55 1.11 -1.04
N LEU A 18 -2.29 1.96 -0.35
CA LEU A 18 -3.74 1.78 -0.17
C LEU A 18 -4.47 2.83 -0.99
N ASN A 19 -5.17 2.38 -2.02
CA ASN A 19 -5.99 3.24 -2.87
C ASN A 19 -7.46 3.09 -2.51
N LEU A 20 -8.13 4.21 -2.21
CA LEU A 20 -9.57 4.22 -1.98
C LEU A 20 -10.35 4.91 -3.09
N ASP A 21 -9.68 5.41 -4.12
CA ASP A 21 -10.37 5.99 -5.27
C ASP A 21 -10.81 4.88 -6.20
N ALA A 22 -12.00 4.37 -5.95
CA ALA A 22 -12.56 3.23 -6.68
C ALA A 22 -13.38 3.69 -7.87
N ARG A 23 -13.37 2.87 -8.92
CA ARG A 23 -14.22 3.12 -10.10
C ARG A 23 -15.65 2.66 -9.87
N LEU A 24 -15.88 1.89 -8.83
CA LEU A 24 -17.19 1.36 -8.51
C LEU A 24 -18.08 2.44 -7.88
N PRO A 25 -19.41 2.35 -8.04
CA PRO A 25 -20.32 3.25 -7.33
C PRO A 25 -20.12 3.18 -5.81
N SER A 26 -20.37 4.30 -5.14
CA SER A 26 -20.10 4.42 -3.70
C SER A 26 -20.73 3.31 -2.86
N GLY A 27 -21.96 2.95 -3.17
CA GLY A 27 -22.67 1.91 -2.41
C GLY A 27 -22.02 0.54 -2.51
N MET A 28 -21.36 0.26 -3.64
CA MET A 28 -20.64 -1.00 -3.84
C MET A 28 -19.21 -0.92 -3.31
N ALA A 29 -18.62 0.27 -3.40
CA ALA A 29 -17.22 0.46 -3.05
C ALA A 29 -16.96 0.44 -1.56
N ARG A 30 -17.92 0.95 -0.77
CA ARG A 30 -17.70 1.13 0.68
C ARG A 30 -17.36 -0.15 1.43
N PRO A 31 -18.12 -1.24 1.27
CA PRO A 31 -17.74 -2.50 1.95
C PRO A 31 -16.37 -3.01 1.49
N LEU A 32 -16.04 -2.78 0.23
CA LEU A 32 -14.74 -3.21 -0.30
C LEU A 32 -13.61 -2.36 0.25
N MET A 33 -13.86 -1.07 0.51
CA MET A 33 -12.88 -0.20 1.17
C MET A 33 -12.56 -0.71 2.58
N GLU A 34 -13.58 -1.15 3.30
CA GLU A 34 -13.38 -1.70 4.63
C GLU A 34 -12.55 -2.99 4.57
N THR A 35 -12.80 -3.81 3.57
CA THR A 35 -11.98 -4.99 3.33
C THR A 35 -10.53 -4.58 3.04
N CYS A 36 -10.32 -3.49 2.31
CA CYS A 36 -8.98 -2.99 2.05
C CYS A 36 -8.23 -2.61 3.33
N PHE A 37 -8.94 -2.04 4.30
CA PHE A 37 -8.31 -1.71 5.59
C PHE A 37 -7.81 -2.99 6.27
N SER A 38 -8.62 -4.04 6.28
CA SER A 38 -8.21 -5.32 6.85
C SER A 38 -7.05 -5.95 6.09
N MET A 39 -7.08 -5.86 4.75
CA MET A 39 -6.00 -6.37 3.92
C MET A 39 -4.69 -5.63 4.18
N THR A 40 -4.77 -4.30 4.32
CA THR A 40 -3.60 -3.48 4.60
C THR A 40 -2.97 -3.88 5.93
N ARG A 41 -3.80 -4.07 6.94
CA ARG A 41 -3.32 -4.53 8.23
C ARG A 41 -2.61 -5.88 8.10
N GLY A 42 -3.23 -6.83 7.40
CA GLY A 42 -2.64 -8.15 7.21
C GLY A 42 -1.30 -8.09 6.50
N VAL A 43 -1.19 -7.27 5.48
CA VAL A 43 0.06 -7.12 4.73
C VAL A 43 1.15 -6.51 5.62
N CYS A 44 0.83 -5.46 6.37
CA CYS A 44 1.80 -4.84 7.26
C CYS A 44 2.26 -5.81 8.35
N GLU A 45 1.33 -6.58 8.92
CA GLU A 45 1.68 -7.57 9.93
C GLU A 45 2.58 -8.67 9.36
N MET A 46 2.31 -9.08 8.12
CA MET A 46 3.14 -10.06 7.44
C MET A 46 4.56 -9.54 7.22
N LEU A 47 4.70 -8.28 6.80
CA LEU A 47 6.01 -7.67 6.58
C LEU A 47 6.78 -7.54 7.90
N GLU A 48 6.08 -7.21 8.99
CA GLU A 48 6.69 -7.19 10.33
C GLU A 48 7.21 -8.58 10.71
N GLU A 49 6.41 -9.59 10.47
CA GLU A 49 6.78 -10.97 10.81
C GLU A 49 8.01 -11.42 10.03
N LYS A 50 8.06 -11.04 8.76
CA LYS A 50 9.19 -11.39 7.89
C LYS A 50 10.38 -10.43 8.04
N ARG A 51 10.22 -9.38 8.83
CA ARG A 51 11.22 -8.36 9.11
C ARG A 51 11.70 -7.67 7.82
N ILE A 52 10.75 -7.36 6.96
CA ILE A 52 10.99 -6.63 5.73
C ILE A 52 10.55 -5.18 5.96
N GLN A 53 11.47 -4.24 5.79
CA GLN A 53 11.15 -2.82 5.93
C GLN A 53 10.12 -2.40 4.89
N TYR A 54 9.21 -1.55 5.30
CA TYR A 54 8.14 -1.11 4.41
C TYR A 54 7.74 0.33 4.68
N ALA A 55 7.30 0.99 3.62
CA ALA A 55 6.67 2.30 3.67
C ALA A 55 5.18 2.14 3.44
N PHE A 56 4.41 3.13 3.79
CA PHE A 56 2.97 3.14 3.58
C PHE A 56 2.58 4.45 2.91
N CYS A 57 1.73 4.37 1.89
CA CYS A 57 1.24 5.53 1.17
C CYS A 57 -0.23 5.31 0.84
N THR A 58 -1.06 6.34 1.04
CA THR A 58 -2.49 6.20 0.84
C THR A 58 -3.13 7.52 0.44
N ASN A 59 -4.26 7.44 -0.27
CA ASN A 59 -5.13 8.57 -0.49
C ASN A 59 -6.35 8.55 0.43
N ALA A 60 -6.35 7.68 1.43
CA ALA A 60 -7.40 7.65 2.44
C ALA A 60 -7.22 8.80 3.43
N ARG A 61 -8.32 9.17 4.08
CA ARG A 61 -8.32 10.21 5.08
C ARG A 61 -8.54 9.58 6.46
N ALA A 62 -7.72 9.97 7.44
CA ALA A 62 -7.90 9.51 8.81
C ALA A 62 -8.35 10.67 9.68
N ALA A 63 -9.50 10.52 10.30
CA ALA A 63 -10.06 11.54 11.17
C ALA A 63 -9.20 11.72 12.41
N GLY A 64 -8.97 12.96 12.81
CA GLY A 64 -8.22 13.26 14.02
C GLY A 64 -6.73 13.00 13.92
N GLN A 65 -6.23 12.66 12.74
CA GLN A 65 -4.81 12.41 12.56
C GLN A 65 -4.08 13.74 12.44
N THR A 66 -3.05 13.93 13.25
CA THR A 66 -2.29 15.16 13.25
C THR A 66 -0.93 15.04 12.57
N GLY A 67 -0.53 13.86 12.21
CA GLY A 67 0.75 13.62 11.56
C GLY A 67 0.58 13.19 10.11
N PRO A 68 1.69 13.01 9.39
CA PRO A 68 1.65 12.61 7.98
C PRO A 68 1.34 11.13 7.82
N TRP A 69 0.11 10.76 8.12
CA TRP A 69 -0.33 9.38 7.97
C TRP A 69 -0.44 8.97 6.50
N GLU A 70 -0.70 9.92 5.61
CA GLU A 70 -0.85 9.63 4.19
C GLU A 70 0.44 9.11 3.56
N PHE A 71 1.57 9.37 4.19
CA PHE A 71 2.83 8.78 3.80
C PHE A 71 3.66 8.50 5.04
N VAL A 72 4.01 7.23 5.23
CA VAL A 72 4.87 6.79 6.32
C VAL A 72 6.12 6.21 5.69
N SER A 73 7.27 6.77 6.02
CA SER A 73 8.54 6.33 5.42
C SER A 73 8.94 4.94 5.91
N ASP A 74 9.93 4.35 5.26
CA ASP A 74 10.39 3.00 5.57
C ASP A 74 10.69 2.83 7.05
N GLY A 75 10.25 1.72 7.58
CA GLY A 75 10.51 1.37 8.97
C GLY A 75 10.11 -0.05 9.28
N LEU A 76 10.30 -0.41 10.54
CA LEU A 76 9.99 -1.74 11.05
C LEU A 76 9.84 -1.63 12.55
N GLY A 77 8.99 -2.47 13.13
CA GLY A 77 8.81 -2.52 14.57
C GLY A 77 7.45 -2.01 15.01
N GLY A 78 7.19 -2.15 16.31
CA GLY A 78 5.89 -1.86 16.89
C GLY A 78 5.42 -0.43 16.72
N ALA A 79 6.31 0.54 16.86
CA ALA A 79 5.95 1.94 16.70
C ALA A 79 5.58 2.26 15.26
N HIS A 80 6.33 1.70 14.31
CA HIS A 80 6.04 1.89 12.89
C HIS A 80 4.67 1.29 12.53
N LEU A 81 4.44 0.06 12.94
CA LEU A 81 3.17 -0.62 12.68
C LEU A 81 2.01 0.11 13.35
N SER A 82 2.18 0.54 14.60
CA SER A 82 1.13 1.26 15.34
C SER A 82 0.71 2.54 14.65
N THR A 83 1.66 3.28 14.10
CA THR A 83 1.35 4.52 13.37
C THR A 83 0.38 4.24 12.22
N ILE A 84 0.65 3.17 11.47
CA ILE A 84 -0.20 2.81 10.34
C ILE A 84 -1.55 2.31 10.82
N LEU A 85 -1.57 1.42 11.82
CA LEU A 85 -2.81 0.81 12.30
C LEU A 85 -3.73 1.82 12.97
N GLU A 86 -3.18 2.80 13.69
CA GLU A 86 -4.00 3.86 14.28
C GLU A 86 -4.69 4.69 13.20
N GLY A 87 -3.96 5.00 12.14
CA GLY A 87 -4.56 5.70 11.00
C GLY A 87 -5.65 4.88 10.36
N LEU A 88 -5.43 3.58 10.16
CA LEU A 88 -6.44 2.70 9.58
C LEU A 88 -7.70 2.64 10.44
N GLY A 89 -7.54 2.63 11.77
CA GLY A 89 -8.68 2.61 12.68
C GLY A 89 -9.53 3.88 12.64
N ARG A 90 -8.96 4.98 12.15
CA ARG A 90 -9.66 6.26 12.03
C ARG A 90 -10.00 6.61 10.59
N ALA A 91 -9.65 5.74 9.66
CA ALA A 91 -9.81 6.04 8.24
C ALA A 91 -11.28 6.07 7.84
N ALA A 92 -11.61 7.07 7.02
CA ALA A 92 -12.93 7.17 6.41
C ALA A 92 -12.90 6.47 5.06
N CYS A 93 -14.06 5.95 4.64
CA CYS A 93 -14.19 5.33 3.32
C CYS A 93 -14.31 6.43 2.26
N GLN A 94 -13.24 7.19 2.09
CA GLN A 94 -13.22 8.34 1.20
C GLN A 94 -11.79 8.65 0.78
N ALA A 95 -11.59 8.83 -0.51
CA ALA A 95 -10.29 9.22 -1.05
C ALA A 95 -10.17 10.75 -1.02
N THR A 96 -8.99 11.24 -0.66
CA THR A 96 -8.68 12.67 -0.67
C THR A 96 -8.04 13.09 -1.99
N ARG A 97 -7.49 12.14 -2.74
CA ARG A 97 -6.83 12.37 -4.02
C ARG A 97 -7.22 11.24 -4.96
N SER A 98 -7.11 11.51 -6.26
CA SER A 98 -7.37 10.46 -7.25
C SER A 98 -6.29 9.37 -7.20
N ARG A 99 -6.63 8.20 -7.72
CA ARG A 99 -5.67 7.11 -7.84
C ARG A 99 -4.48 7.49 -8.72
N ASP A 100 -4.72 8.28 -9.75
CA ASP A 100 -3.63 8.72 -10.62
C ASP A 100 -2.65 9.59 -9.85
N THR A 101 -3.14 10.53 -9.05
CA THR A 101 -2.29 11.37 -8.22
C THR A 101 -1.54 10.55 -7.19
N LEU A 102 -2.22 9.58 -6.59
CA LEU A 102 -1.57 8.69 -5.62
C LEU A 102 -0.43 7.90 -6.27
N LEU A 103 -0.68 7.32 -7.45
CA LEU A 103 0.34 6.54 -8.13
C LEU A 103 1.50 7.41 -8.61
N ASP A 104 1.24 8.65 -9.00
CA ASP A 104 2.31 9.59 -9.35
C ASP A 104 3.19 9.87 -8.14
N ASP A 105 2.59 10.08 -6.97
CA ASP A 105 3.35 10.29 -5.73
C ASP A 105 4.17 9.05 -5.38
N VAL A 106 3.57 7.87 -5.52
CA VAL A 106 4.27 6.61 -5.27
C VAL A 106 5.49 6.49 -6.18
N ARG A 107 5.30 6.77 -7.48
CA ARG A 107 6.38 6.68 -8.45
C ARG A 107 7.51 7.66 -8.13
N ARG A 108 7.18 8.89 -7.74
CA ARG A 108 8.19 9.89 -7.40
C ARG A 108 9.03 9.50 -6.20
N ARG A 109 8.46 8.73 -5.29
CA ARG A 109 9.17 8.27 -4.09
C ARG A 109 9.83 6.91 -4.27
N ALA A 110 9.56 6.25 -5.40
CA ALA A 110 10.06 4.90 -5.62
C ALA A 110 11.53 4.92 -5.96
N GLU A 111 12.22 3.91 -5.49
CA GLU A 111 13.64 3.72 -5.75
C GLU A 111 13.83 2.44 -6.53
N SER A 112 14.96 2.35 -7.22
CA SER A 112 15.31 1.13 -7.94
C SER A 112 15.32 -0.07 -7.00
N GLY A 113 14.68 -1.14 -7.42
CA GLY A 113 14.60 -2.36 -6.64
C GLY A 113 13.49 -2.42 -5.61
N ARG A 114 12.74 -1.33 -5.43
CA ARG A 114 11.64 -1.30 -4.46
C ARG A 114 10.42 -2.01 -5.02
N ALA A 115 9.90 -2.98 -4.27
CA ALA A 115 8.67 -3.66 -4.62
C ALA A 115 7.46 -2.87 -4.10
N HIS A 116 6.31 -3.10 -4.72
CA HIS A 116 5.07 -2.41 -4.33
C HIS A 116 3.94 -3.40 -4.20
N ILE A 117 3.13 -3.23 -3.16
CA ILE A 117 1.89 -3.97 -2.97
C ILE A 117 0.78 -2.91 -2.93
N ILE A 118 -0.08 -2.93 -3.93
CA ILE A 118 -1.18 -1.97 -4.06
C ILE A 118 -2.48 -2.67 -3.69
N LEU A 119 -3.17 -2.10 -2.71
CA LEU A 119 -4.45 -2.61 -2.24
C LEU A 119 -5.53 -1.65 -2.69
N THR A 120 -6.57 -2.16 -3.32
CA THR A 120 -7.61 -1.35 -3.94
C THR A 120 -8.95 -2.06 -3.88
N PRO A 121 -10.09 -1.31 -3.84
CA PRO A 121 -11.40 -1.95 -3.77
C PRO A 121 -11.74 -2.77 -5.01
N GLY A 122 -11.58 -2.22 -6.19
CA GLY A 122 -12.01 -2.85 -7.42
C GLY A 122 -10.87 -3.36 -8.29
N ARG A 123 -11.14 -4.42 -9.03
CA ARG A 123 -10.13 -5.03 -9.90
C ARG A 123 -9.62 -4.09 -10.98
N GLU A 124 -10.47 -3.17 -11.43
CA GLU A 124 -10.14 -2.30 -12.55
C GLU A 124 -9.73 -0.91 -12.14
N ASP A 125 -9.53 -0.67 -10.84
CA ASP A 125 -9.11 0.63 -10.37
C ASP A 125 -7.71 0.99 -10.87
N ILE A 126 -6.83 0.00 -10.89
CA ILE A 126 -5.43 0.19 -11.32
C ILE A 126 -5.26 -0.56 -12.64
N SER A 127 -4.90 0.16 -13.69
CA SER A 127 -4.76 -0.44 -15.01
C SER A 127 -3.47 -1.24 -15.15
N PRO A 128 -3.44 -2.24 -16.04
CA PRO A 128 -2.18 -2.96 -16.33
C PRO A 128 -1.08 -2.03 -16.80
N ALA A 129 -1.41 -0.96 -17.51
CA ALA A 129 -0.42 0.01 -17.99
C ALA A 129 0.25 0.73 -16.81
N GLN A 130 -0.53 1.10 -15.79
CA GLN A 130 0.00 1.74 -14.60
C GLN A 130 0.92 0.80 -13.82
N VAL A 131 0.53 -0.46 -13.72
CA VAL A 131 1.36 -1.49 -13.05
C VAL A 131 2.69 -1.64 -13.80
N ARG A 132 2.64 -1.76 -15.13
CA ARG A 132 3.84 -1.91 -15.93
C ARG A 132 4.76 -0.69 -15.82
N ALA A 133 4.18 0.51 -15.83
CA ALA A 133 4.95 1.73 -15.71
C ALA A 133 5.74 1.77 -14.40
N LEU A 134 5.08 1.42 -13.30
CA LEU A 134 5.74 1.42 -12.01
C LEU A 134 6.80 0.31 -11.93
N SER A 135 6.46 -0.89 -12.40
CA SER A 135 7.39 -2.00 -12.41
C SER A 135 8.64 -1.72 -13.24
N ASN A 136 8.44 -1.10 -14.41
CA ASN A 136 9.56 -0.74 -15.26
C ASN A 136 10.44 0.33 -14.63
N TYR A 137 9.81 1.28 -13.93
CA TYR A 137 10.53 2.36 -13.28
C TYR A 137 11.44 1.85 -12.16
N THR A 138 10.96 0.92 -11.35
CA THR A 138 11.72 0.39 -10.22
C THR A 138 12.55 -0.84 -10.57
N GLY A 139 12.19 -1.53 -11.63
CA GLY A 139 12.81 -2.82 -11.97
C GLY A 139 12.42 -3.93 -11.03
N ALA A 140 11.37 -3.74 -10.24
CA ALA A 140 10.95 -4.70 -9.23
C ALA A 140 9.46 -5.03 -9.38
N LYS A 141 9.01 -6.02 -8.64
CA LYS A 141 7.66 -6.53 -8.73
C LYS A 141 6.62 -5.55 -8.19
N VAL A 142 5.49 -5.47 -8.85
CA VAL A 142 4.31 -4.74 -8.39
C VAL A 142 3.16 -5.74 -8.31
N LEU A 143 2.59 -5.88 -7.13
CA LEU A 143 1.45 -6.75 -6.89
C LEU A 143 0.24 -5.89 -6.60
N VAL A 144 -0.86 -6.12 -7.32
CA VAL A 144 -2.14 -5.45 -7.08
C VAL A 144 -3.11 -6.47 -6.53
N VAL A 145 -3.67 -6.19 -5.37
CA VAL A 145 -4.66 -7.05 -4.74
C VAL A 145 -5.94 -6.24 -4.56
N SER A 146 -7.03 -6.70 -5.14
CA SER A 146 -8.31 -6.01 -4.99
C SER A 146 -9.20 -6.71 -3.97
N ALA A 147 -9.99 -5.91 -3.26
CA ALA A 147 -10.95 -6.45 -2.31
C ALA A 147 -12.00 -7.30 -3.02
N GLU A 148 -12.34 -6.95 -4.26
CA GLU A 148 -13.28 -7.75 -5.07
C GLU A 148 -12.81 -9.20 -5.20
N GLU A 149 -11.53 -9.39 -5.46
CA GLU A 149 -10.98 -10.74 -5.64
C GLU A 149 -10.98 -11.53 -4.34
N VAL A 150 -10.72 -10.84 -3.23
CA VAL A 150 -10.63 -11.50 -1.93
C VAL A 150 -12.02 -11.89 -1.42
N THR A 151 -13.04 -11.08 -1.69
CA THR A 151 -14.39 -11.33 -1.21
C THR A 151 -15.24 -12.14 -2.18
N ALA A 152 -14.77 -12.37 -3.40
CA ALA A 152 -15.53 -13.18 -4.36
C ALA A 152 -15.64 -14.62 -3.89
N PRO A 153 -16.83 -15.24 -4.02
CA PRO A 153 -17.01 -16.64 -3.64
C PRO A 153 -16.23 -17.59 -4.53
#